data_b90fdf31edadfc2ff5e3fdbe616fbe24
#
_entry.id   b90fdf31edadfc2ff5e3fdbe616fbe24
#
_cell.length_a   1.000
_cell.length_b   1.000
_cell.length_c   1.000
_cell.angle_alpha   90.00
_cell.angle_beta   90.00
_cell.angle_gamma   90.00
#
_symmetry.space_group_name_H-M   'P 1'
#
loop_
_entity.id
_entity.type
_entity.pdbx_description
1 polymer ?
#
loop_
_entity_poly.entity_id
_entity_poly.type
_entity_poly.pdbx_seq_one_letter_code
_entity_poly.pdbx_strand_id
1 'polypeptide(L)'
;STNGVNDWNHVNLVASDTTVTDSERGSCLRITGEPDKEKRVLQGIYAKGGEGDVFRFGCFAKAEAIPGKTFRIAAAVIYADGTHKWENVDFDPYRSGWQYVSGVVSTDDENSVTNKQYTAVHLYIMYDNQMNPGYFTDVQFMKDDSWSYTYDNKGNLNTAKRTRENNSFQHNSKDQISRMSAMDG
;
A
#
# COMPACT_ATOMS: atom_id res chain seq x y z
N SER A 1 -1.97 19.51 18.92
CA SER A 1 -1.43 18.15 19.05
C SER A 1 -0.03 18.12 18.51
N THR A 2 0.95 17.62 19.28
CA THR A 2 2.37 17.86 19.09
C THR A 2 3.18 16.59 18.85
N ASN A 3 2.54 15.52 18.36
CA ASN A 3 3.17 14.20 18.30
C ASN A 3 3.91 13.90 16.97
N GLY A 4 4.14 14.90 16.09
CA GLY A 4 4.83 14.70 14.82
C GLY A 4 4.03 13.95 13.75
N VAL A 5 2.76 13.66 14.01
CA VAL A 5 1.81 13.00 13.09
C VAL A 5 0.63 13.92 12.76
N ASN A 6 0.91 15.21 12.61
CA ASN A 6 -0.12 16.26 12.52
C ASN A 6 -1.14 16.05 11.37
N ASP A 7 -0.72 15.38 10.30
CA ASP A 7 -1.57 15.10 9.14
C ASP A 7 -2.12 13.67 9.12
N TRP A 8 -1.90 12.92 10.21
CA TRP A 8 -2.38 11.55 10.37
C TRP A 8 -3.47 11.47 11.44
N ASN A 9 -4.53 10.76 11.14
CA ASN A 9 -5.49 10.33 12.15
C ASN A 9 -4.88 9.21 13.00
N HIS A 10 -5.35 9.07 14.24
CA HIS A 10 -4.82 8.05 15.13
C HIS A 10 -5.89 7.48 16.07
N VAL A 11 -5.68 6.26 16.50
CA VAL A 11 -6.52 5.56 17.48
C VAL A 11 -5.65 5.16 18.67
N ASN A 12 -6.10 5.51 19.88
CA ASN A 12 -5.49 5.15 21.16
C ASN A 12 -4.01 5.55 21.34
N LEU A 13 -3.49 6.52 20.58
CA LEU A 13 -2.16 7.04 20.84
C LEU A 13 -2.15 7.90 22.09
N VAL A 14 -1.03 7.84 22.82
CA VAL A 14 -0.79 8.59 24.05
C VAL A 14 0.39 9.56 23.85
N ALA A 15 0.68 10.41 24.82
CA ALA A 15 1.72 11.44 24.71
C ALA A 15 3.14 10.89 24.47
N SER A 16 3.39 9.64 24.87
CA SER A 16 4.66 8.95 24.60
C SER A 16 4.78 8.37 23.18
N ASP A 17 3.68 8.30 22.46
CA ASP A 17 3.65 7.92 21.04
C ASP A 17 3.97 9.16 20.21
N THR A 18 5.22 9.32 19.84
CA THR A 18 5.75 10.56 19.28
C THR A 18 6.91 10.30 18.32
N THR A 19 7.25 11.30 17.54
CA THR A 19 8.44 11.26 16.70
C THR A 19 9.72 11.31 17.57
N VAL A 20 10.63 10.40 17.28
CA VAL A 20 11.96 10.33 17.93
C VAL A 20 13.05 10.22 16.87
N THR A 21 14.31 10.42 17.27
CA THR A 21 15.46 10.22 16.38
C THR A 21 16.10 8.87 16.65
N ASP A 22 16.20 8.05 15.61
CA ASP A 22 16.94 6.79 15.62
C ASP A 22 18.32 6.98 14.99
N SER A 23 19.34 6.28 15.49
CA SER A 23 20.72 6.44 15.02
C SER A 23 20.98 5.90 13.62
N GLU A 24 20.18 4.93 13.17
CA GLU A 24 20.32 4.31 11.84
C GLU A 24 19.40 4.94 10.79
N ARG A 25 18.20 5.35 11.20
CA ARG A 25 17.13 5.77 10.30
C ARG A 25 16.68 7.22 10.47
N GLY A 26 17.26 7.96 11.41
CA GLY A 26 16.86 9.34 11.66
C GLY A 26 15.47 9.45 12.29
N SER A 27 14.62 10.33 11.74
CA SER A 27 13.30 10.57 12.30
C SER A 27 12.37 9.38 12.12
N CYS A 28 11.78 8.88 13.20
CA CYS A 28 10.83 7.78 13.17
C CYS A 28 9.67 8.01 14.16
N LEU A 29 8.51 7.45 13.85
CA LEU A 29 7.39 7.38 14.77
C LEU A 29 7.64 6.25 15.76
N ARG A 30 7.64 6.57 17.04
CA ARG A 30 7.62 5.60 18.13
C ARG A 30 6.19 5.40 18.62
N ILE A 31 5.73 4.16 18.64
CA ILE A 31 4.46 3.74 19.26
C ILE A 31 4.80 2.88 20.47
N THR A 32 4.44 3.34 21.67
CA THR A 32 4.62 2.60 22.91
C THR A 32 3.68 1.40 22.93
N GLY A 33 4.18 0.22 23.27
CA GLY A 33 3.34 -0.94 23.47
C GLY A 33 2.44 -0.78 24.69
N GLU A 34 1.19 -1.19 24.57
CA GLU A 34 0.22 -1.29 25.67
C GLU A 34 -0.60 -2.55 25.48
N PRO A 35 -0.60 -3.48 26.45
CA PRO A 35 -1.48 -4.64 26.41
C PRO A 35 -2.95 -4.22 26.28
N ASP A 36 -3.72 -4.99 25.54
CA ASP A 36 -5.15 -4.79 25.33
C ASP A 36 -5.56 -3.45 24.71
N LYS A 37 -4.60 -2.79 24.02
CA LYS A 37 -4.83 -1.57 23.25
C LYS A 37 -4.55 -1.78 21.78
N GLU A 38 -5.50 -1.41 20.96
CA GLU A 38 -5.32 -1.28 19.51
C GLU A 38 -4.75 0.12 19.22
N LYS A 39 -3.49 0.20 18.83
CA LYS A 39 -2.84 1.46 18.46
C LYS A 39 -2.65 1.55 16.97
N ARG A 40 -3.20 2.58 16.37
CA ARG A 40 -3.20 2.76 14.92
C ARG A 40 -2.91 4.20 14.55
N VAL A 41 -2.17 4.36 13.47
CA VAL A 41 -1.97 5.63 12.78
C VAL A 41 -2.45 5.44 11.37
N LEU A 42 -3.26 6.35 10.84
CA LEU A 42 -3.80 6.24 9.50
C LEU A 42 -3.80 7.56 8.74
N GLN A 43 -3.54 7.47 7.45
CA GLN A 43 -3.68 8.57 6.51
C GLN A 43 -4.69 8.19 5.43
N GLY A 44 -5.71 9.02 5.27
CA GLY A 44 -6.65 8.90 4.16
C GLY A 44 -6.14 9.65 2.93
N ILE A 45 -6.00 8.93 1.83
CA ILE A 45 -5.63 9.50 0.55
C ILE A 45 -6.91 9.53 -0.30
N TYR A 46 -7.47 10.72 -0.43
CA TYR A 46 -8.72 10.91 -1.17
C TYR A 46 -8.41 10.92 -2.67
N ALA A 47 -8.52 9.75 -3.27
CA ALA A 47 -8.41 9.54 -4.70
C ALA A 47 -9.69 8.91 -5.20
N LYS A 48 -10.13 9.29 -6.38
CA LYS A 48 -11.31 8.70 -7.02
C LYS A 48 -10.90 7.94 -8.26
N GLY A 49 -11.53 6.81 -8.46
CA GLY A 49 -11.30 6.00 -9.64
C GLY A 49 -12.19 4.76 -9.65
N GLY A 50 -12.02 3.94 -10.65
CA GLY A 50 -12.68 2.66 -10.80
C GLY A 50 -11.72 1.49 -10.58
N GLU A 51 -12.13 0.32 -11.00
CA GLU A 51 -11.32 -0.89 -11.00
C GLU A 51 -10.06 -0.74 -11.87
N GLY A 52 -9.04 -1.55 -11.58
CA GLY A 52 -7.79 -1.60 -12.32
C GLY A 52 -6.70 -0.66 -11.84
N ASP A 53 -6.95 0.24 -10.88
CA ASP A 53 -5.89 1.00 -10.25
C ASP A 53 -5.12 0.14 -9.26
N VAL A 54 -3.80 0.32 -9.20
CA VAL A 54 -2.92 -0.42 -8.31
C VAL A 54 -2.12 0.58 -7.47
N PHE A 55 -2.03 0.33 -6.17
CA PHE A 55 -1.24 1.13 -5.25
C PHE A 55 -0.19 0.25 -4.57
N ARG A 56 1.04 0.76 -4.49
CA ARG A 56 2.14 0.17 -3.73
C ARG A 56 2.34 0.93 -2.45
N PHE A 57 2.59 0.20 -1.38
CA PHE A 57 2.85 0.79 -0.07
C PHE A 57 3.91 -0.01 0.67
N GLY A 58 4.57 0.62 1.63
CA GLY A 58 5.57 -0.03 2.47
C GLY A 58 6.16 0.91 3.49
N CYS A 59 6.88 0.36 4.44
CA CYS A 59 7.68 1.13 5.38
C CYS A 59 8.74 0.28 6.05
N PHE A 60 9.69 0.94 6.72
CA PHE A 60 10.57 0.30 7.66
C PHE A 60 9.96 0.30 9.06
N ALA A 61 10.15 -0.80 9.78
CA ALA A 61 9.83 -0.87 11.20
C ALA A 61 10.85 -1.72 11.96
N LYS A 62 10.93 -1.48 13.29
CA LYS A 62 11.61 -2.35 14.24
C LYS A 62 10.83 -2.42 15.54
N ALA A 63 10.78 -3.59 16.15
CA ALA A 63 10.19 -3.82 17.46
C ALA A 63 10.68 -5.15 18.04
N GLU A 64 10.64 -5.25 19.36
CA GLU A 64 10.56 -6.56 20.05
C GLU A 64 9.09 -6.91 20.19
N ALA A 65 8.49 -7.36 19.09
CA ALA A 65 7.06 -7.58 19.00
C ALA A 65 6.65 -8.93 19.61
N ILE A 66 5.42 -9.00 20.12
CA ILE A 66 4.85 -10.24 20.64
C ILE A 66 4.29 -11.04 19.46
N PRO A 67 4.76 -12.29 19.23
CA PRO A 67 4.20 -13.15 18.20
C PRO A 67 2.70 -13.37 18.38
N GLY A 68 1.98 -13.32 17.25
CA GLY A 68 0.51 -13.47 17.25
C GLY A 68 -0.26 -12.19 17.61
N LYS A 69 0.43 -11.08 17.88
CA LYS A 69 -0.17 -9.76 18.01
C LYS A 69 0.08 -8.92 16.76
N THR A 70 -0.72 -7.87 16.56
CA THR A 70 -0.64 -7.04 15.34
C THR A 70 0.62 -6.20 15.32
N PHE A 71 1.43 -6.39 14.30
CA PHE A 71 2.58 -5.56 13.93
C PHE A 71 2.64 -5.50 12.42
N ARG A 72 1.98 -4.49 11.81
CA ARG A 72 1.79 -4.44 10.36
C ARG A 72 1.65 -3.05 9.78
N ILE A 73 1.84 -2.99 8.46
CA ILE A 73 1.33 -1.92 7.61
C ILE A 73 0.17 -2.48 6.77
N ALA A 74 -0.85 -1.68 6.52
CA ALA A 74 -1.99 -2.11 5.72
C ALA A 74 -2.52 -0.99 4.84
N ALA A 75 -3.14 -1.34 3.73
CA ALA A 75 -3.90 -0.42 2.91
C ALA A 75 -5.35 -0.88 2.78
N ALA A 76 -6.29 0.06 2.79
CA ALA A 76 -7.70 -0.21 2.57
C ALA A 76 -8.24 0.65 1.42
N VAL A 77 -8.78 0.03 0.39
CA VAL A 77 -9.54 0.70 -0.65
C VAL A 77 -10.96 0.91 -0.13
N ILE A 78 -11.43 2.15 -0.15
CA ILE A 78 -12.77 2.54 0.29
C ILE A 78 -13.62 2.79 -0.94
N TYR A 79 -14.66 1.99 -1.13
CA TYR A 79 -15.55 2.12 -2.26
C TYR A 79 -16.70 3.11 -1.99
N ALA A 80 -17.31 3.61 -3.06
CA ALA A 80 -18.41 4.59 -2.98
C ALA A 80 -19.66 4.03 -2.28
N ASP A 81 -19.84 2.73 -2.24
CA ASP A 81 -20.92 2.05 -1.52
C ASP A 81 -20.64 1.82 -0.03
N GLY A 82 -19.47 2.28 0.46
CA GLY A 82 -19.05 2.15 1.84
C GLY A 82 -18.37 0.81 2.19
N THR A 83 -18.25 -0.10 1.23
CA THR A 83 -17.48 -1.33 1.43
C THR A 83 -15.98 -1.07 1.32
N HIS A 84 -15.14 -1.99 1.79
CA HIS A 84 -13.69 -1.85 1.75
C HIS A 84 -13.00 -3.15 1.37
N LYS A 85 -11.86 -3.01 0.70
CA LYS A 85 -10.92 -4.09 0.42
C LYS A 85 -9.62 -3.80 1.18
N TRP A 86 -9.13 -4.81 1.91
CA TRP A 86 -7.91 -4.69 2.71
C TRP A 86 -6.76 -5.47 2.10
N GLU A 87 -5.58 -4.89 2.18
CA GLU A 87 -4.31 -5.58 2.00
C GLU A 87 -3.44 -5.36 3.24
N ASN A 88 -3.04 -6.46 3.89
CA ASN A 88 -2.29 -6.44 5.13
C ASN A 88 -0.91 -7.04 4.91
N VAL A 89 0.13 -6.40 5.41
CA VAL A 89 1.51 -6.90 5.37
C VAL A 89 2.10 -6.87 6.77
N ASP A 90 2.31 -8.04 7.34
CA ASP A 90 2.86 -8.21 8.68
C ASP A 90 4.38 -8.08 8.66
N PHE A 91 4.93 -7.46 9.70
CA PHE A 91 6.35 -7.53 10.03
C PHE A 91 6.65 -8.83 10.77
N ASP A 92 7.88 -9.31 10.64
CA ASP A 92 8.34 -10.50 11.37
C ASP A 92 8.51 -10.16 12.87
N PRO A 93 7.71 -10.73 13.78
CA PRO A 93 7.79 -10.45 15.21
C PRO A 93 9.04 -11.04 15.87
N TYR A 94 9.74 -11.97 15.22
CA TYR A 94 10.98 -12.59 15.71
C TYR A 94 12.24 -11.80 15.32
N ARG A 95 12.08 -10.74 14.52
CA ARG A 95 13.16 -9.87 14.07
C ARG A 95 13.09 -8.53 14.79
N SER A 96 13.98 -8.30 15.75
CA SER A 96 14.02 -7.06 16.54
C SER A 96 14.66 -5.86 15.84
N GLY A 97 15.51 -6.09 14.81
CA GLY A 97 16.16 -5.03 14.02
C GLY A 97 15.24 -4.43 12.96
N TRP A 98 15.73 -3.39 12.27
CA TRP A 98 15.01 -2.78 11.17
C TRP A 98 14.69 -3.79 10.06
N GLN A 99 13.46 -3.79 9.61
CA GLN A 99 12.96 -4.60 8.52
C GLN A 99 12.08 -3.74 7.62
N TYR A 100 12.11 -4.01 6.33
CA TYR A 100 11.24 -3.39 5.35
C TYR A 100 10.20 -4.38 4.87
N VAL A 101 8.95 -3.95 4.83
CA VAL A 101 7.88 -4.70 4.19
C VAL A 101 7.14 -3.80 3.19
N SER A 102 6.59 -4.42 2.16
CA SER A 102 5.79 -3.74 1.16
C SER A 102 4.65 -4.61 0.67
N GLY A 103 3.57 -3.98 0.27
CA GLY A 103 2.39 -4.61 -0.29
C GLY A 103 1.88 -3.88 -1.53
N VAL A 104 0.94 -4.53 -2.19
CA VAL A 104 0.25 -4.02 -3.38
C VAL A 104 -1.24 -4.22 -3.18
N VAL A 105 -2.02 -3.16 -3.27
CA VAL A 105 -3.48 -3.24 -3.25
C VAL A 105 -4.04 -2.81 -4.61
N SER A 106 -4.87 -3.65 -5.22
CA SER A 106 -5.63 -3.29 -6.42
C SER A 106 -7.04 -2.81 -6.03
N THR A 107 -7.60 -1.93 -6.85
CA THR A 107 -8.96 -1.43 -6.67
C THR A 107 -10.03 -2.36 -7.27
N ASP A 108 -9.61 -3.50 -7.86
CA ASP A 108 -10.53 -4.51 -8.34
C ASP A 108 -11.30 -5.12 -7.17
N ASP A 109 -12.60 -5.23 -7.30
CA ASP A 109 -13.43 -5.99 -6.37
C ASP A 109 -13.78 -7.33 -7.01
N GLU A 110 -13.06 -8.38 -6.63
CA GLU A 110 -13.24 -9.74 -7.17
C GLU A 110 -14.67 -10.30 -6.96
N ASN A 111 -15.43 -9.69 -6.06
CA ASN A 111 -16.81 -10.08 -5.76
C ASN A 111 -17.86 -9.21 -6.49
N SER A 112 -17.43 -8.24 -7.28
CA SER A 112 -18.31 -7.34 -8.01
C SER A 112 -18.32 -7.66 -9.51
N VAL A 113 -19.50 -7.73 -10.09
CA VAL A 113 -19.70 -7.87 -11.55
C VAL A 113 -19.77 -6.51 -12.27
N THR A 114 -19.64 -5.41 -11.52
CA THR A 114 -19.72 -4.04 -12.06
C THR A 114 -18.48 -3.27 -11.65
N ASN A 115 -17.99 -2.41 -12.54
CA ASN A 115 -16.87 -1.51 -12.27
C ASN A 115 -17.19 -0.64 -11.04
N LYS A 116 -16.58 -0.98 -9.91
CA LYS A 116 -16.85 -0.36 -8.62
C LYS A 116 -15.96 0.86 -8.43
N GLN A 117 -16.57 1.99 -8.15
CA GLN A 117 -15.84 3.25 -7.93
C GLN A 117 -15.30 3.29 -6.50
N TYR A 118 -14.03 3.65 -6.33
CA TYR A 118 -13.44 3.95 -5.02
C TYR A 118 -13.34 5.47 -4.81
N THR A 119 -13.38 5.87 -3.54
CA THR A 119 -13.36 7.28 -3.12
C THR A 119 -12.14 7.66 -2.30
N ALA A 120 -11.46 6.66 -1.74
CA ALA A 120 -10.23 6.85 -0.99
C ALA A 120 -9.42 5.55 -0.93
N VAL A 121 -8.12 5.70 -0.66
CA VAL A 121 -7.28 4.62 -0.15
C VAL A 121 -6.70 5.07 1.18
N HIS A 122 -6.91 4.28 2.22
CA HIS A 122 -6.38 4.56 3.55
C HIS A 122 -5.14 3.71 3.81
N LEU A 123 -4.07 4.33 4.27
CA LEU A 123 -2.87 3.65 4.71
C LEU A 123 -2.82 3.61 6.23
N TYR A 124 -2.52 2.44 6.80
CA TYR A 124 -2.49 2.19 8.23
C TYR A 124 -1.15 1.66 8.68
N ILE A 125 -0.68 2.15 9.82
CA ILE A 125 0.29 1.50 10.68
C ILE A 125 -0.47 0.98 11.88
N MET A 126 -0.34 -0.32 12.19
CA MET A 126 -1.06 -0.98 13.27
C MET A 126 -0.09 -1.68 14.20
N TYR A 127 -0.19 -1.37 15.48
CA TYR A 127 0.66 -1.92 16.53
C TYR A 127 -0.20 -2.25 17.77
N ASP A 128 -0.99 -3.33 17.63
CA ASP A 128 -2.05 -3.63 18.60
C ASP A 128 -1.57 -4.67 19.62
N ASN A 129 -1.95 -4.47 20.89
CA ASN A 129 -1.76 -5.41 22.00
C ASN A 129 -0.30 -5.79 22.25
N GLN A 130 0.61 -4.87 22.01
CA GLN A 130 2.06 -5.05 22.20
C GLN A 130 2.49 -4.60 23.61
N MET A 131 3.69 -4.97 24.04
CA MET A 131 4.24 -4.55 25.34
C MET A 131 5.45 -3.61 25.18
N ASN A 132 6.28 -3.84 24.18
CA ASN A 132 7.47 -3.06 23.91
C ASN A 132 7.19 -1.97 22.86
N PRO A 133 8.00 -0.91 22.78
CA PRO A 133 7.80 0.10 21.75
C PRO A 133 8.13 -0.42 20.36
N GLY A 134 7.32 -0.02 19.38
CA GLY A 134 7.58 -0.17 17.94
C GLY A 134 7.99 1.16 17.32
N TYR A 135 8.84 1.10 16.31
CA TYR A 135 9.37 2.26 15.59
C TYR A 135 9.09 2.10 14.10
N PHE A 136 8.62 3.16 13.44
CA PHE A 136 8.20 3.15 12.05
C PHE A 136 8.77 4.37 11.32
N THR A 137 9.27 4.18 10.11
CA THR A 137 9.83 5.27 9.29
C THR A 137 9.77 4.96 7.79
N ASP A 138 10.09 5.94 6.96
CA ASP A 138 10.16 5.84 5.50
C ASP A 138 8.87 5.23 4.91
N VAL A 139 7.74 5.73 5.36
CA VAL A 139 6.42 5.29 4.86
C VAL A 139 6.27 5.73 3.42
N GLN A 140 6.01 4.77 2.56
CA GLN A 140 5.83 4.98 1.12
C GLN A 140 4.42 4.60 0.71
N PHE A 141 3.82 5.40 -0.13
CA PHE A 141 2.55 5.12 -0.79
C PHE A 141 2.55 5.77 -2.16
N MET A 142 2.31 4.98 -3.19
CA MET A 142 2.28 5.48 -4.57
C MET A 142 1.27 4.71 -5.42
N LYS A 143 0.65 5.39 -6.37
CA LYS A 143 -0.10 4.73 -7.43
C LYS A 143 0.89 4.13 -8.42
N ASP A 144 0.67 2.87 -8.78
CA ASP A 144 1.49 2.18 -9.77
C ASP A 144 0.99 2.50 -11.18
N ASP A 145 1.68 3.40 -11.83
CA ASP A 145 1.44 3.79 -13.23
C ASP A 145 2.44 3.15 -14.20
N SER A 146 3.09 2.07 -13.80
CA SER A 146 4.08 1.38 -14.62
C SER A 146 3.47 0.75 -15.85
N TRP A 147 4.22 0.83 -16.96
CA TRP A 147 3.89 0.13 -18.19
C TRP A 147 4.52 -1.27 -18.21
N SER A 148 3.77 -2.27 -18.65
CA SER A 148 4.29 -3.58 -19.00
C SER A 148 4.21 -3.81 -20.51
N TYR A 149 5.23 -4.45 -21.05
CA TYR A 149 5.33 -4.70 -22.48
C TYR A 149 5.53 -6.19 -22.72
N THR A 150 4.87 -6.74 -23.74
CA THR A 150 5.16 -8.07 -24.24
C THR A 150 5.58 -8.00 -25.70
N TYR A 151 6.44 -8.91 -26.08
CA TYR A 151 6.99 -8.97 -27.43
C TYR A 151 6.76 -10.36 -28.01
N ASP A 152 6.67 -10.46 -29.34
CA ASP A 152 6.67 -11.74 -30.03
C ASP A 152 8.08 -12.35 -30.09
N ASN A 153 8.20 -13.54 -30.67
CA ASN A 153 9.48 -14.26 -30.83
C ASN A 153 10.46 -13.61 -31.83
N LYS A 154 10.03 -12.60 -32.56
CA LYS A 154 10.84 -11.77 -33.45
C LYS A 154 11.26 -10.44 -32.85
N GLY A 155 10.78 -10.14 -31.65
CA GLY A 155 11.04 -8.89 -30.94
C GLY A 155 10.08 -7.74 -31.27
N ASN A 156 8.97 -7.99 -31.96
CA ASN A 156 7.97 -6.98 -32.23
C ASN A 156 7.07 -6.77 -31.00
N LEU A 157 6.69 -5.53 -30.71
CA LEU A 157 5.82 -5.18 -29.60
C LEU A 157 4.42 -5.77 -29.79
N ASN A 158 4.02 -6.65 -28.90
CA ASN A 158 2.72 -7.32 -28.93
C ASN A 158 1.67 -6.59 -28.10
N THR A 159 2.02 -6.24 -26.89
CA THR A 159 1.15 -5.46 -26.00
C THR A 159 1.93 -4.40 -25.24
N ALA A 160 1.27 -3.29 -24.99
CA ALA A 160 1.69 -2.30 -24.01
C ALA A 160 0.51 -2.10 -23.04
N LYS A 161 0.71 -2.46 -21.78
CA LYS A 161 -0.32 -2.41 -20.75
C LYS A 161 0.10 -1.48 -19.63
N ARG A 162 -0.79 -0.59 -19.25
CA ARG A 162 -0.74 0.23 -18.05
C ARG A 162 -2.04 0.00 -17.27
N THR A 163 -2.08 0.38 -16.01
CA THR A 163 -3.15 0.07 -15.05
C THR A 163 -4.60 0.24 -15.58
N ARG A 164 -4.85 1.05 -16.58
CA ARG A 164 -6.19 1.18 -17.22
C ARG A 164 -6.14 1.17 -18.74
N GLU A 165 -4.98 0.94 -19.29
CA GLU A 165 -4.78 0.96 -20.73
C GLU A 165 -4.19 -0.37 -21.16
N ASN A 166 -4.83 -1.01 -22.11
CA ASN A 166 -4.33 -2.24 -22.70
C ASN A 166 -4.34 -2.08 -24.22
N ASN A 167 -3.15 -1.87 -24.77
CA ASN A 167 -2.97 -1.70 -26.21
C ASN A 167 -2.40 -2.99 -26.80
N SER A 168 -3.06 -3.54 -27.83
CA SER A 168 -2.54 -4.64 -28.61
C SER A 168 -2.13 -4.20 -30.01
N PHE A 169 -1.09 -4.82 -30.55
CA PHE A 169 -0.52 -4.47 -31.83
C PHE A 169 -0.52 -5.70 -32.75
N GLN A 170 -1.00 -5.52 -33.97
CA GLN A 170 -0.89 -6.52 -35.03
C GLN A 170 0.15 -6.06 -36.04
N HIS A 171 0.94 -7.01 -36.56
CA HIS A 171 1.99 -6.75 -37.52
C HIS A 171 1.65 -7.39 -38.87
N ASN A 172 2.08 -6.76 -39.95
CA ASN A 172 1.98 -7.32 -41.29
C ASN A 172 3.16 -8.28 -41.55
N SER A 173 3.22 -8.86 -42.76
CA SER A 173 4.28 -9.76 -43.17
C SER A 173 5.69 -9.14 -43.25
N LYS A 174 5.78 -7.81 -43.15
CA LYS A 174 7.03 -7.03 -43.10
C LYS A 174 7.41 -6.58 -41.70
N ASP A 175 6.75 -7.15 -40.66
CA ASP A 175 6.91 -6.80 -39.22
C ASP A 175 6.61 -5.31 -38.90
N GLN A 176 5.79 -4.65 -39.73
CA GLN A 176 5.32 -3.29 -39.48
C GLN A 176 3.97 -3.35 -38.76
N ILE A 177 3.71 -2.45 -37.78
CA ILE A 177 2.42 -2.34 -37.12
C ILE A 177 1.36 -2.03 -38.17
N SER A 178 0.41 -2.94 -38.36
CA SER A 178 -0.71 -2.83 -39.28
C SER A 178 -2.00 -2.40 -38.60
N ARG A 179 -2.09 -2.65 -37.29
CA ARG A 179 -3.26 -2.28 -36.47
C ARG A 179 -2.85 -2.10 -35.02
N MET A 180 -3.41 -1.08 -34.39
CA MET A 180 -3.41 -0.88 -32.95
C MET A 180 -4.85 -0.92 -32.45
N SER A 181 -5.12 -1.69 -31.41
CA SER A 181 -6.39 -1.70 -30.71
C SER A 181 -6.16 -1.30 -29.27
N ALA A 182 -6.85 -0.25 -28.83
CA ALA A 182 -6.97 0.09 -27.43
C ALA A 182 -8.20 -0.68 -26.89
N MET A 183 -8.03 -1.37 -25.77
CA MET A 183 -9.13 -1.90 -24.99
C MET A 183 -9.26 -0.99 -23.76
N ASP A 184 -10.34 -0.23 -23.72
CA ASP A 184 -10.74 0.45 -22.50
C ASP A 184 -11.10 -0.63 -21.47
N GLY A 185 -10.45 -0.58 -20.30
CA GLY A 185 -10.70 -1.49 -19.20
C GLY A 185 -11.99 -1.16 -18.46
#